data_adef33b5fc0ac9f9afeebafbf9c20636
#
_entry.id   adef33b5fc0ac9f9afeebafbf9c20636
#
_cell.length_a   1.000
_cell.length_b   1.000
_cell.length_c   1.000
_cell.angle_alpha   90.00
_cell.angle_beta   90.00
_cell.angle_gamma   90.00
#
_symmetry.space_group_name_H-M   'P 1'
#
loop_
_entity.id
_entity.type
_entity.pdbx_description
1 polymer ?
#
loop_
_entity_poly.entity_id
_entity_poly.type
_entity_poly.pdbx_seq_one_letter_code
_entity_poly.pdbx_strand_id
1 'polypeptide(L)'
;MADLLRNQPIPSKERLNTMTRTVVESKTKTAIIGFDEPFCVIGERINPTGRKILAEELERGDFSRVEADAIAQAAAGANILDVNSGAVFSNKMAEDPRYADNNFVEPMLMPELIRVVQNAVDIPICIDSSVPGALEAGLEACEGRPLLNSVTGEEERLELVLPLVKKYNVPVVAISNDDTGISEDPDVRFEVAKKIVERAADFGIPAHDIVVDPLVMPIGAMATAGHQVFTLVRRLREELGVNTTCGASNISFGLPNRHGINNAFLPMAMGAGMTSAIMNPITLAVNPTKIAEKKAELVAAGIILPDEIDDETFVTLLGMGSTKPTPGKEMEAIRAANFLFDRDPHGTEWIKFNKVAPKAGQEGRGRAGRKGGRRR
;
A
#
# COMPACT_ATOMS: atom_id res chain seq x y z
N MET A 1 23.04 8.24 25.57
CA MET A 1 22.08 7.79 24.57
C MET A 1 22.74 7.16 23.34
N ALA A 2 23.99 7.49 23.02
CA ALA A 2 24.74 6.85 21.93
C ALA A 2 25.33 5.46 22.28
N ASP A 3 25.44 5.11 23.57
CA ASP A 3 26.03 3.84 24.02
C ASP A 3 25.01 2.69 24.17
N LEU A 4 23.70 2.98 24.14
CA LEU A 4 22.63 1.96 24.20
C LEU A 4 22.37 1.28 22.85
N LEU A 5 22.89 1.81 21.75
CA LEU A 5 22.74 1.24 20.40
C LEU A 5 23.89 0.32 19.98
N ARG A 6 24.97 0.21 20.78
CA ARG A 6 26.19 -0.54 20.43
C ARG A 6 26.26 -1.99 20.93
N ASN A 7 25.33 -2.46 21.76
CA ASN A 7 25.42 -3.78 22.40
C ASN A 7 24.19 -4.67 22.22
N GLN A 8 23.43 -4.52 21.15
CA GLN A 8 22.48 -5.57 20.76
C GLN A 8 23.23 -6.63 19.96
N PRO A 9 23.17 -7.92 20.32
CA PRO A 9 23.80 -8.96 19.55
C PRO A 9 23.17 -8.99 18.15
N ILE A 10 24.02 -8.81 17.12
CA ILE A 10 23.62 -9.09 15.73
C ILE A 10 23.05 -10.52 15.73
N PRO A 11 21.83 -10.76 15.27
CA PRO A 11 21.25 -12.09 15.19
C PRO A 11 22.23 -13.01 14.46
N SER A 12 22.53 -14.17 15.03
CA SER A 12 23.41 -15.14 14.40
C SER A 12 22.89 -15.48 13.00
N LYS A 13 23.79 -15.68 12.03
CA LYS A 13 23.45 -16.09 10.65
C LYS A 13 22.47 -17.27 10.57
N GLU A 14 22.35 -18.08 11.61
CA GLU A 14 21.39 -19.19 11.72
C GLU A 14 19.93 -18.73 11.93
N ARG A 15 19.67 -17.54 12.54
CA ARG A 15 18.32 -16.96 12.63
C ARG A 15 17.87 -16.26 11.34
N LEU A 16 18.81 -15.85 10.50
CA LEU A 16 18.53 -15.28 9.16
C LEU A 16 18.22 -16.37 8.13
N ASN A 17 18.46 -17.65 8.44
CA ASN A 17 18.30 -18.76 7.48
C ASN A 17 16.88 -19.33 7.36
N THR A 18 15.88 -18.76 8.06
CA THR A 18 14.46 -19.00 7.78
C THR A 18 13.80 -17.67 7.46
N MET A 19 14.18 -17.06 6.34
CA MET A 19 13.56 -15.83 5.88
C MET A 19 12.09 -16.09 5.58
N THR A 20 11.24 -15.29 6.19
CA THR A 20 9.80 -15.39 6.04
C THR A 20 9.42 -15.05 4.60
N ARG A 21 8.83 -16.00 3.90
CA ARG A 21 8.35 -15.85 2.52
C ARG A 21 6.85 -16.07 2.47
N THR A 22 6.11 -15.04 2.10
CA THR A 22 4.68 -15.12 1.84
C THR A 22 4.48 -15.40 0.36
N VAL A 23 3.85 -16.54 0.05
CA VAL A 23 3.64 -16.98 -1.34
C VAL A 23 2.22 -16.66 -1.76
N VAL A 24 2.06 -15.95 -2.88
CA VAL A 24 0.78 -15.59 -3.52
C VAL A 24 0.81 -16.11 -4.94
N GLU A 25 -0.25 -16.77 -5.40
CA GLU A 25 -0.25 -17.47 -6.69
C GLU A 25 -1.46 -17.10 -7.56
N SER A 26 -1.23 -16.95 -8.85
CA SER A 26 -2.25 -17.01 -9.89
C SER A 26 -2.38 -18.44 -10.43
N LYS A 27 -2.99 -18.62 -11.59
CA LYS A 27 -3.06 -19.93 -12.28
C LYS A 27 -1.67 -20.50 -12.59
N THR A 28 -0.73 -19.66 -13.01
CA THR A 28 0.58 -20.12 -13.49
C THR A 28 1.76 -19.33 -12.95
N LYS A 29 1.52 -18.19 -12.25
CA LYS A 29 2.58 -17.34 -11.73
C LYS A 29 2.55 -17.27 -10.22
N THR A 30 3.73 -17.11 -9.65
CA THR A 30 3.95 -16.95 -8.21
C THR A 30 4.58 -15.59 -7.95
N ALA A 31 4.04 -14.85 -6.99
CA ALA A 31 4.67 -13.68 -6.38
C ALA A 31 5.08 -14.05 -4.96
N ILE A 32 6.26 -13.62 -4.53
CA ILE A 32 6.78 -13.85 -3.20
C ILE A 32 7.03 -12.51 -2.53
N ILE A 33 6.48 -12.34 -1.34
CA ILE A 33 6.79 -11.22 -0.46
C ILE A 33 7.81 -11.74 0.57
N GLY A 34 9.01 -11.16 0.62
CA GLY A 34 10.08 -11.67 1.48
C GLY A 34 11.23 -10.68 1.60
N PHE A 35 12.06 -10.85 2.67
CA PHE A 35 13.17 -9.95 2.96
C PHE A 35 14.36 -10.14 2.01
N ASP A 36 14.48 -11.31 1.39
CA ASP A 36 15.50 -11.70 0.42
C ASP A 36 14.98 -11.72 -1.03
N GLU A 37 13.76 -11.23 -1.21
CA GLU A 37 13.10 -11.14 -2.51
C GLU A 37 13.06 -9.69 -3.01
N PRO A 38 12.91 -9.46 -4.31
CA PRO A 38 12.61 -8.14 -4.84
C PRO A 38 11.35 -7.55 -4.20
N PHE A 39 11.36 -6.23 -4.00
CA PHE A 39 10.20 -5.54 -3.42
C PHE A 39 8.93 -5.84 -4.21
N CYS A 40 7.88 -6.31 -3.53
CA CYS A 40 6.64 -6.73 -4.16
C CYS A 40 5.68 -5.55 -4.34
N VAL A 41 5.33 -5.25 -5.58
CA VAL A 41 4.38 -4.17 -5.94
C VAL A 41 2.98 -4.74 -6.07
N ILE A 42 2.06 -4.24 -5.26
CA ILE A 42 0.62 -4.56 -5.31
C ILE A 42 -0.09 -3.38 -5.96
N GLY A 43 -0.68 -3.59 -7.14
CA GLY A 43 -1.28 -2.52 -7.94
C GLY A 43 -2.64 -2.07 -7.40
N GLU A 44 -2.82 -0.77 -7.10
CA GLU A 44 -3.98 -0.19 -6.38
C GLU A 44 -5.14 0.29 -7.27
N ARG A 45 -5.06 0.12 -8.60
CA ARG A 45 -5.99 0.85 -9.49
C ARG A 45 -7.40 0.26 -9.57
N ILE A 46 -7.60 -1.01 -9.23
CA ILE A 46 -8.91 -1.66 -9.29
C ILE A 46 -9.61 -1.46 -7.94
N ASN A 47 -9.93 -0.19 -7.66
CA ASN A 47 -10.62 0.23 -6.45
C ASN A 47 -11.56 1.41 -6.80
N PRO A 48 -12.90 1.26 -6.67
CA PRO A 48 -13.87 2.32 -6.99
C PRO A 48 -13.89 3.45 -5.97
N THR A 49 -13.32 3.26 -4.76
CA THR A 49 -13.27 4.30 -3.73
C THR A 49 -12.53 5.54 -4.24
N GLY A 50 -13.21 6.68 -4.25
CA GLY A 50 -12.66 7.94 -4.78
C GLY A 50 -12.53 8.01 -6.31
N ARG A 51 -12.95 6.97 -7.04
CA ARG A 51 -12.94 6.89 -8.50
C ARG A 51 -14.36 6.86 -9.07
N LYS A 52 -15.04 8.02 -9.04
CA LYS A 52 -16.45 8.16 -9.43
C LYS A 52 -16.79 7.51 -10.77
N ILE A 53 -15.98 7.71 -11.81
CA ILE A 53 -16.22 7.13 -13.14
C ILE A 53 -16.18 5.60 -13.09
N LEU A 54 -15.22 5.01 -12.38
CA LEU A 54 -15.15 3.57 -12.22
C LEU A 54 -16.37 3.02 -11.48
N ALA A 55 -16.79 3.67 -10.39
CA ALA A 55 -17.99 3.28 -9.65
C ALA A 55 -19.26 3.32 -10.53
N GLU A 56 -19.44 4.36 -11.34
CA GLU A 56 -20.55 4.48 -12.28
C GLU A 56 -20.51 3.43 -13.41
N GLU A 57 -19.33 3.05 -13.88
CA GLU A 57 -19.15 1.98 -14.87
C GLU A 57 -19.51 0.61 -14.27
N LEU A 58 -19.04 0.31 -13.07
CA LEU A 58 -19.36 -0.93 -12.34
C LEU A 58 -20.88 -1.07 -12.09
N GLU A 59 -21.56 0.04 -11.74
CA GLU A 59 -23.01 0.05 -11.54
C GLU A 59 -23.77 -0.35 -12.80
N ARG A 60 -23.24 0.00 -13.97
CA ARG A 60 -23.82 -0.36 -15.29
C ARG A 60 -23.40 -1.73 -15.78
N GLY A 61 -22.52 -2.42 -15.05
CA GLY A 61 -21.92 -3.68 -15.49
C GLY A 61 -20.87 -3.51 -16.58
N ASP A 62 -20.26 -2.30 -16.69
CA ASP A 62 -19.17 -2.04 -17.62
C ASP A 62 -17.82 -2.23 -16.91
N PHE A 63 -17.14 -3.33 -17.23
CA PHE A 63 -15.84 -3.71 -16.66
C PHE A 63 -14.66 -3.33 -17.55
N SER A 64 -14.87 -2.61 -18.65
CA SER A 64 -13.79 -2.25 -19.61
C SER A 64 -12.62 -1.53 -18.97
N ARG A 65 -12.89 -0.65 -17.98
CA ARG A 65 -11.85 0.07 -17.24
C ARG A 65 -11.10 -0.83 -16.27
N VAL A 66 -11.77 -1.81 -15.65
CA VAL A 66 -11.13 -2.81 -14.79
C VAL A 66 -10.11 -3.61 -15.59
N GLU A 67 -10.51 -4.10 -16.77
CA GLU A 67 -9.64 -4.82 -17.71
C GLU A 67 -8.44 -3.95 -18.14
N ALA A 68 -8.70 -2.71 -18.57
CA ALA A 68 -7.65 -1.78 -18.99
C ALA A 68 -6.66 -1.46 -17.84
N ASP A 69 -7.16 -1.20 -16.62
CA ASP A 69 -6.32 -0.95 -15.44
C ASP A 69 -5.51 -2.19 -15.05
N ALA A 70 -6.07 -3.40 -15.16
CA ALA A 70 -5.36 -4.65 -14.90
C ALA A 70 -4.18 -4.82 -15.87
N ILE A 71 -4.42 -4.68 -17.17
CA ILE A 71 -3.40 -4.79 -18.21
C ILE A 71 -2.31 -3.71 -18.02
N ALA A 72 -2.70 -2.46 -17.76
CA ALA A 72 -1.76 -1.37 -17.61
C ALA A 72 -0.85 -1.53 -16.37
N GLN A 73 -1.41 -1.99 -15.24
CA GLN A 73 -0.64 -2.23 -14.02
C GLN A 73 0.31 -3.43 -14.18
N ALA A 74 -0.14 -4.51 -14.84
CA ALA A 74 0.68 -5.65 -15.19
C ALA A 74 1.87 -5.24 -16.06
N ALA A 75 1.62 -4.46 -17.11
CA ALA A 75 2.66 -3.93 -18.01
C ALA A 75 3.62 -2.97 -17.29
N ALA A 76 3.17 -2.27 -16.25
CA ALA A 76 4.00 -1.41 -15.42
C ALA A 76 4.81 -2.14 -14.34
N GLY A 77 4.67 -3.47 -14.23
CA GLY A 77 5.46 -4.32 -13.35
C GLY A 77 4.82 -4.59 -11.98
N ALA A 78 3.50 -4.50 -11.85
CA ALA A 78 2.81 -5.02 -10.67
C ALA A 78 3.04 -6.53 -10.54
N ASN A 79 3.33 -6.99 -9.33
CA ASN A 79 3.49 -8.41 -9.01
C ASN A 79 2.17 -9.05 -8.58
N ILE A 80 1.29 -8.26 -7.93
CA ILE A 80 -0.03 -8.63 -7.44
C ILE A 80 -0.98 -7.49 -7.83
N LEU A 81 -2.26 -7.77 -8.07
CA LEU A 81 -3.29 -6.75 -8.28
C LEU A 81 -4.27 -6.74 -7.13
N ASP A 82 -4.38 -5.60 -6.46
CA ASP A 82 -5.40 -5.34 -5.45
C ASP A 82 -6.75 -5.11 -6.13
N VAL A 83 -7.77 -5.87 -5.73
CA VAL A 83 -9.12 -5.83 -6.27
C VAL A 83 -10.10 -5.53 -5.15
N ASN A 84 -10.68 -4.34 -5.21
CA ASN A 84 -11.64 -3.84 -4.23
C ASN A 84 -13.00 -3.58 -4.90
N SER A 85 -14.07 -4.06 -4.26
CA SER A 85 -15.45 -3.96 -4.73
C SER A 85 -16.31 -2.95 -3.96
N GLY A 86 -15.70 -2.08 -3.15
CA GLY A 86 -16.38 -1.09 -2.31
C GLY A 86 -17.07 0.01 -3.10
N ALA A 87 -18.11 -0.33 -3.87
CA ALA A 87 -18.92 0.57 -4.66
C ALA A 87 -20.36 0.62 -4.16
N VAL A 88 -20.91 1.82 -4.07
CA VAL A 88 -22.34 2.04 -3.82
C VAL A 88 -23.03 2.31 -5.15
N PHE A 89 -24.09 1.57 -5.46
CA PHE A 89 -24.84 1.71 -6.69
C PHE A 89 -25.96 2.74 -6.55
N SER A 90 -25.58 4.01 -6.65
CA SER A 90 -26.45 5.15 -6.35
C SER A 90 -27.67 5.26 -7.25
N ASN A 91 -27.57 4.88 -8.53
CA ASN A 91 -28.70 4.93 -9.46
C ASN A 91 -29.72 3.82 -9.19
N LYS A 92 -29.26 2.65 -8.72
CA LYS A 92 -30.12 1.50 -8.37
C LYS A 92 -30.79 1.65 -7.01
N MET A 93 -30.29 2.52 -6.13
CA MET A 93 -30.88 2.75 -4.79
C MET A 93 -32.35 3.19 -4.84
N ALA A 94 -32.77 3.87 -5.91
CA ALA A 94 -34.17 4.31 -6.08
C ALA A 94 -35.12 3.14 -6.31
N GLU A 95 -34.62 2.05 -6.89
CA GLU A 95 -35.38 0.83 -7.18
C GLU A 95 -35.30 -0.20 -6.03
N ASP A 96 -34.13 -0.32 -5.43
CA ASP A 96 -33.87 -1.23 -4.30
C ASP A 96 -32.87 -0.60 -3.33
N PRO A 97 -33.30 -0.22 -2.09
CA PRO A 97 -32.43 0.39 -1.09
C PRO A 97 -31.22 -0.44 -0.66
N ARG A 98 -31.23 -1.76 -0.90
CA ARG A 98 -30.08 -2.63 -0.57
C ARG A 98 -28.83 -2.27 -1.36
N TYR A 99 -28.97 -1.65 -2.53
CA TYR A 99 -27.80 -1.16 -3.30
C TYR A 99 -27.03 -0.01 -2.64
N ALA A 100 -27.53 0.53 -1.52
CA ALA A 100 -26.79 1.45 -0.65
C ALA A 100 -25.90 0.72 0.37
N ASP A 101 -26.08 -0.58 0.56
CA ASP A 101 -25.37 -1.38 1.57
C ASP A 101 -24.24 -2.18 0.94
N ASN A 102 -23.01 -1.90 1.36
CA ASN A 102 -21.83 -2.63 0.91
C ASN A 102 -21.90 -4.12 1.28
N ASN A 103 -22.55 -4.51 2.39
CA ASN A 103 -22.75 -5.90 2.73
C ASN A 103 -23.62 -6.66 1.71
N PHE A 104 -24.40 -5.94 0.90
CA PHE A 104 -25.15 -6.50 -0.20
C PHE A 104 -24.39 -6.43 -1.53
N VAL A 105 -23.80 -5.26 -1.83
CA VAL A 105 -23.19 -4.98 -3.15
C VAL A 105 -21.84 -5.68 -3.31
N GLU A 106 -20.96 -5.60 -2.31
CA GLU A 106 -19.60 -6.10 -2.43
C GLU A 106 -19.52 -7.62 -2.66
N PRO A 107 -20.25 -8.47 -1.93
CA PRO A 107 -20.23 -9.92 -2.17
C PRO A 107 -20.73 -10.31 -3.57
N MET A 108 -21.62 -9.51 -4.14
CA MET A 108 -22.13 -9.71 -5.50
C MET A 108 -21.11 -9.28 -6.55
N LEU A 109 -20.42 -8.17 -6.34
CA LEU A 109 -19.52 -7.54 -7.30
C LEU A 109 -18.13 -8.17 -7.31
N MET A 110 -17.59 -8.57 -6.15
CA MET A 110 -16.22 -9.09 -6.01
C MET A 110 -15.91 -10.27 -6.95
N PRO A 111 -16.78 -11.31 -7.06
CA PRO A 111 -16.53 -12.41 -7.98
C PRO A 111 -16.42 -11.98 -9.45
N GLU A 112 -17.23 -10.99 -9.87
CA GLU A 112 -17.20 -10.48 -11.25
C GLU A 112 -15.89 -9.75 -11.53
N LEU A 113 -15.44 -8.89 -10.61
CA LEU A 113 -14.16 -8.18 -10.73
C LEU A 113 -12.99 -9.15 -10.83
N ILE A 114 -12.94 -10.16 -9.97
CA ILE A 114 -11.88 -11.18 -9.98
C ILE A 114 -11.86 -11.92 -11.33
N ARG A 115 -13.00 -12.36 -11.84
CA ARG A 115 -13.07 -13.04 -13.14
C ARG A 115 -12.58 -12.15 -14.28
N VAL A 116 -12.97 -10.87 -14.30
CA VAL A 116 -12.53 -9.91 -15.32
C VAL A 116 -11.01 -9.76 -15.26
N VAL A 117 -10.44 -9.57 -14.06
CA VAL A 117 -9.00 -9.39 -13.88
C VAL A 117 -8.23 -10.66 -14.28
N GLN A 118 -8.67 -11.85 -13.84
CA GLN A 118 -7.99 -13.11 -14.15
C GLN A 118 -8.11 -13.53 -15.62
N ASN A 119 -9.13 -13.04 -16.32
CA ASN A 119 -9.25 -13.22 -17.77
C ASN A 119 -8.34 -12.25 -18.55
N ALA A 120 -8.10 -11.06 -18.02
CA ALA A 120 -7.27 -10.04 -18.66
C ALA A 120 -5.76 -10.29 -18.48
N VAL A 121 -5.35 -10.77 -17.30
CA VAL A 121 -3.93 -10.94 -16.95
C VAL A 121 -3.74 -12.13 -16.02
N ASP A 122 -2.61 -12.83 -16.21
CA ASP A 122 -2.19 -13.90 -15.31
C ASP A 122 -1.21 -13.35 -14.27
N ILE A 123 -1.75 -12.72 -13.23
CA ILE A 123 -1.02 -12.17 -12.08
C ILE A 123 -1.81 -12.53 -10.80
N PRO A 124 -1.15 -12.86 -9.68
CA PRO A 124 -1.82 -13.06 -8.39
C PRO A 124 -2.70 -11.89 -7.98
N ILE A 125 -3.75 -12.17 -7.23
CA ILE A 125 -4.74 -11.17 -6.76
C ILE A 125 -4.60 -10.96 -5.25
N CYS A 126 -4.78 -9.71 -4.82
CA CYS A 126 -5.11 -9.30 -3.47
C CYS A 126 -6.61 -8.99 -3.42
N ILE A 127 -7.37 -9.72 -2.61
CA ILE A 127 -8.82 -9.54 -2.43
C ILE A 127 -9.02 -8.54 -1.31
N ASP A 128 -9.47 -7.32 -1.64
CA ASP A 128 -9.59 -6.21 -0.68
C ASP A 128 -11.05 -5.86 -0.39
N SER A 129 -11.47 -6.08 0.84
CA SER A 129 -12.77 -5.66 1.36
C SER A 129 -12.81 -5.60 2.89
N SER A 130 -13.60 -4.67 3.42
CA SER A 130 -13.98 -4.66 4.84
C SER A 130 -15.17 -5.58 5.14
N VAL A 131 -15.85 -6.12 4.13
CA VAL A 131 -17.03 -6.98 4.25
C VAL A 131 -16.63 -8.45 4.20
N PRO A 132 -16.80 -9.24 5.30
CA PRO A 132 -16.40 -10.64 5.33
C PRO A 132 -17.05 -11.49 4.23
N GLY A 133 -18.32 -11.25 3.92
CA GLY A 133 -19.02 -11.93 2.82
C GLY A 133 -18.41 -11.66 1.44
N ALA A 134 -17.85 -10.47 1.22
CA ALA A 134 -17.13 -10.15 -0.01
C ALA A 134 -15.78 -10.85 -0.09
N LEU A 135 -15.06 -10.94 1.05
CA LEU A 135 -13.81 -11.69 1.14
C LEU A 135 -14.05 -13.17 0.82
N GLU A 136 -15.08 -13.80 1.41
CA GLU A 136 -15.41 -15.20 1.14
C GLU A 136 -15.84 -15.42 -0.32
N ALA A 137 -16.73 -14.57 -0.86
CA ALA A 137 -17.15 -14.65 -2.26
C ALA A 137 -15.98 -14.47 -3.23
N GLY A 138 -15.03 -13.59 -2.89
CA GLY A 138 -13.80 -13.41 -3.64
C GLY A 138 -12.90 -14.65 -3.60
N LEU A 139 -12.72 -15.26 -2.43
CA LEU A 139 -11.95 -16.49 -2.26
C LEU A 139 -12.53 -17.65 -3.05
N GLU A 140 -13.86 -17.78 -3.09
CA GLU A 140 -14.55 -18.80 -3.89
C GLU A 140 -14.38 -18.62 -5.40
N ALA A 141 -14.28 -17.37 -5.85
CA ALA A 141 -14.16 -17.04 -7.28
C ALA A 141 -12.72 -17.04 -7.79
N CYS A 142 -11.74 -16.86 -6.90
CA CYS A 142 -10.35 -16.67 -7.27
C CYS A 142 -9.67 -18.01 -7.59
N GLU A 143 -9.00 -18.08 -8.74
CA GLU A 143 -8.11 -19.18 -9.06
C GLU A 143 -6.69 -18.86 -8.58
N GLY A 144 -6.03 -19.84 -7.94
CA GLY A 144 -4.72 -19.68 -7.33
C GLY A 144 -4.79 -19.51 -5.82
N ARG A 145 -3.76 -18.88 -5.25
CA ARG A 145 -3.63 -18.58 -3.82
C ARG A 145 -3.55 -17.07 -3.62
N PRO A 146 -4.68 -16.36 -3.47
CA PRO A 146 -4.71 -14.90 -3.34
C PRO A 146 -4.16 -14.42 -1.98
N LEU A 147 -3.79 -13.13 -1.90
CA LEU A 147 -3.59 -12.41 -0.65
C LEU A 147 -4.95 -11.87 -0.19
N LEU A 148 -5.36 -12.12 1.06
CA LEU A 148 -6.60 -11.58 1.63
C LEU A 148 -6.31 -10.23 2.31
N ASN A 149 -7.09 -9.19 2.04
CA ASN A 149 -6.95 -7.85 2.60
C ASN A 149 -8.32 -7.37 3.13
N SER A 150 -8.57 -7.34 4.44
CA SER A 150 -7.64 -7.48 5.55
C SER A 150 -8.32 -8.00 6.83
N VAL A 151 -7.51 -8.27 7.83
CA VAL A 151 -7.92 -8.46 9.21
C VAL A 151 -7.36 -7.34 10.09
N THR A 152 -8.10 -6.93 11.14
CA THR A 152 -7.66 -5.98 12.16
C THR A 152 -7.53 -6.68 13.52
N GLY A 153 -6.98 -5.97 14.53
CA GLY A 153 -6.80 -6.50 15.89
C GLY A 153 -8.08 -6.57 16.74
N GLU A 154 -9.23 -6.16 16.21
CA GLU A 154 -10.55 -6.29 16.84
C GLU A 154 -10.93 -7.77 16.95
N GLU A 155 -11.34 -8.24 18.13
CA GLU A 155 -11.66 -9.66 18.35
C GLU A 155 -12.75 -10.16 17.39
N GLU A 156 -13.79 -9.35 17.17
CA GLU A 156 -14.86 -9.71 16.21
C GLU A 156 -14.30 -9.93 14.80
N ARG A 157 -13.36 -9.11 14.36
CA ARG A 157 -12.73 -9.23 13.04
C ARG A 157 -11.82 -10.45 12.95
N LEU A 158 -11.07 -10.74 14.00
CA LEU A 158 -10.23 -11.93 14.09
C LEU A 158 -11.06 -13.20 13.98
N GLU A 159 -12.18 -13.29 14.72
CA GLU A 159 -13.09 -14.45 14.70
C GLU A 159 -13.83 -14.63 13.36
N LEU A 160 -14.05 -13.55 12.60
CA LEU A 160 -14.69 -13.61 11.28
C LEU A 160 -13.71 -13.94 10.15
N VAL A 161 -12.51 -13.39 10.17
CA VAL A 161 -11.58 -13.46 9.02
C VAL A 161 -10.57 -14.60 9.13
N LEU A 162 -9.99 -14.87 10.32
CA LEU A 162 -8.99 -15.93 10.45
C LEU A 162 -9.50 -17.34 10.09
N PRO A 163 -10.76 -17.72 10.37
CA PRO A 163 -11.33 -18.96 9.85
C PRO A 163 -11.34 -19.06 8.32
N LEU A 164 -11.58 -17.93 7.61
CA LEU A 164 -11.52 -17.89 6.14
C LEU A 164 -10.07 -18.10 5.67
N VAL A 165 -9.12 -17.39 6.27
CA VAL A 165 -7.68 -17.55 6.00
C VAL A 165 -7.26 -19.02 6.14
N LYS A 166 -7.69 -19.69 7.23
CA LYS A 166 -7.41 -21.10 7.48
C LYS A 166 -8.10 -22.03 6.50
N LYS A 167 -9.40 -21.79 6.24
CA LYS A 167 -10.23 -22.61 5.34
C LYS A 167 -9.66 -22.66 3.93
N TYR A 168 -9.25 -21.50 3.41
CA TYR A 168 -8.75 -21.36 2.05
C TYR A 168 -7.21 -21.46 1.95
N ASN A 169 -6.51 -21.57 3.08
CA ASN A 169 -5.05 -21.68 3.15
C ASN A 169 -4.33 -20.53 2.39
N VAL A 170 -4.73 -19.30 2.66
CA VAL A 170 -4.23 -18.09 1.99
C VAL A 170 -3.49 -17.17 2.97
N PRO A 171 -2.54 -16.33 2.52
CA PRO A 171 -1.98 -15.27 3.35
C PRO A 171 -2.98 -14.12 3.55
N VAL A 172 -2.77 -13.35 4.63
CA VAL A 172 -3.65 -12.23 4.99
C VAL A 172 -2.84 -10.98 5.37
N VAL A 173 -3.34 -9.81 4.95
CA VAL A 173 -2.90 -8.51 5.43
C VAL A 173 -3.48 -8.26 6.81
N ALA A 174 -2.61 -7.96 7.78
CA ALA A 174 -2.96 -7.65 9.17
C ALA A 174 -2.73 -6.16 9.44
N ILE A 175 -3.81 -5.38 9.55
CA ILE A 175 -3.72 -3.94 9.80
C ILE A 175 -3.51 -3.72 11.30
N SER A 176 -2.50 -2.93 11.67
CA SER A 176 -2.06 -2.68 13.05
C SER A 176 -2.94 -1.66 13.81
N ASN A 177 -4.27 -1.87 13.79
CA ASN A 177 -5.28 -1.16 14.59
C ASN A 177 -6.26 -2.14 15.23
N ASP A 178 -6.94 -1.71 16.29
CA ASP A 178 -7.94 -2.48 17.02
C ASP A 178 -9.10 -1.62 17.49
N ASP A 179 -9.90 -2.14 18.46
CA ASP A 179 -11.06 -1.46 19.06
C ASP A 179 -10.73 -0.08 19.68
N THR A 180 -9.47 0.19 20.01
CA THR A 180 -9.03 1.49 20.52
C THR A 180 -8.81 2.52 19.43
N GLY A 181 -8.89 2.09 18.16
CA GLY A 181 -8.68 2.89 16.97
C GLY A 181 -7.24 2.89 16.47
N ILE A 182 -6.86 3.97 15.78
CA ILE A 182 -5.52 4.12 15.20
C ILE A 182 -4.64 4.89 16.18
N SER A 183 -3.70 4.20 16.82
CA SER A 183 -2.73 4.84 17.71
C SER A 183 -1.66 5.60 16.91
N GLU A 184 -1.24 6.75 17.43
CA GLU A 184 -0.06 7.48 16.93
C GLU A 184 1.26 6.89 17.44
N ASP A 185 1.19 6.03 18.47
CA ASP A 185 2.35 5.39 19.08
C ASP A 185 2.70 4.09 18.33
N PRO A 186 3.92 3.99 17.73
CA PRO A 186 4.36 2.79 17.05
C PRO A 186 4.48 1.57 17.98
N ASP A 187 4.69 1.77 19.30
CA ASP A 187 4.77 0.67 20.26
C ASP A 187 3.38 0.04 20.45
N VAL A 188 2.32 0.84 20.55
CA VAL A 188 0.94 0.35 20.62
C VAL A 188 0.58 -0.41 19.33
N ARG A 189 0.90 0.12 18.15
CA ARG A 189 0.66 -0.56 16.87
C ARG A 189 1.43 -1.87 16.77
N PHE A 190 2.64 -1.93 17.32
CA PHE A 190 3.43 -3.16 17.36
C PHE A 190 2.74 -4.24 18.21
N GLU A 191 2.22 -3.88 19.39
CA GLU A 191 1.52 -4.84 20.24
C GLU A 191 0.22 -5.35 19.58
N VAL A 192 -0.49 -4.50 18.83
CA VAL A 192 -1.66 -4.93 18.05
C VAL A 192 -1.23 -5.91 16.94
N ALA A 193 -0.17 -5.61 16.19
CA ALA A 193 0.35 -6.52 15.17
C ALA A 193 0.77 -7.88 15.77
N LYS A 194 1.46 -7.86 16.90
CA LYS A 194 1.85 -9.05 17.67
C LYS A 194 0.63 -9.87 18.10
N LYS A 195 -0.40 -9.21 18.66
CA LYS A 195 -1.68 -9.85 19.01
C LYS A 195 -2.28 -10.57 17.79
N ILE A 196 -2.35 -9.94 16.61
CA ILE A 196 -2.89 -10.57 15.41
C ILE A 196 -2.09 -11.82 15.02
N VAL A 197 -0.74 -11.73 15.06
CA VAL A 197 0.15 -12.87 14.74
C VAL A 197 -0.07 -14.03 15.74
N GLU A 198 -0.17 -13.75 17.04
CA GLU A 198 -0.43 -14.74 18.08
C GLU A 198 -1.82 -15.39 17.90
N ARG A 199 -2.86 -14.58 17.65
CA ARG A 199 -4.22 -15.09 17.37
C ARG A 199 -4.27 -15.94 16.09
N ALA A 200 -3.54 -15.54 15.03
CA ALA A 200 -3.43 -16.34 13.82
C ALA A 200 -2.79 -17.71 14.10
N ALA A 201 -1.77 -17.76 14.97
CA ALA A 201 -1.14 -19.03 15.39
C ALA A 201 -2.15 -19.94 16.13
N ASP A 202 -3.09 -19.42 16.94
CA ASP A 202 -4.16 -20.18 17.58
C ASP A 202 -5.06 -20.90 16.57
N PHE A 203 -5.27 -20.28 15.38
CA PHE A 203 -5.98 -20.90 14.25
C PHE A 203 -5.07 -21.82 13.42
N GLY A 204 -3.78 -21.97 13.78
CA GLY A 204 -2.81 -22.74 13.03
C GLY A 204 -2.42 -22.10 11.69
N ILE A 205 -2.43 -20.78 11.62
CA ILE A 205 -1.96 -19.97 10.49
C ILE A 205 -0.49 -19.61 10.80
N PRO A 206 0.47 -19.95 9.92
CA PRO A 206 1.86 -19.66 10.17
C PRO A 206 2.19 -18.17 9.99
N ALA A 207 3.18 -17.66 10.72
CA ALA A 207 3.57 -16.24 10.68
C ALA A 207 3.99 -15.76 9.27
N HIS A 208 4.49 -16.65 8.41
CA HIS A 208 4.83 -16.30 7.03
C HIS A 208 3.61 -16.02 6.15
N ASP A 209 2.40 -16.37 6.59
CA ASP A 209 1.15 -16.02 5.92
C ASP A 209 0.51 -14.74 6.47
N ILE A 210 1.18 -14.04 7.41
CA ILE A 210 0.74 -12.75 7.93
C ILE A 210 1.62 -11.66 7.35
N VAL A 211 1.01 -10.72 6.61
CA VAL A 211 1.66 -9.54 6.06
C VAL A 211 1.13 -8.32 6.80
N VAL A 212 1.96 -7.70 7.66
CA VAL A 212 1.50 -6.62 8.53
C VAL A 212 1.46 -5.29 7.77
N ASP A 213 0.32 -4.58 7.85
CA ASP A 213 0.21 -3.18 7.44
C ASP A 213 0.45 -2.28 8.66
N PRO A 214 1.54 -1.49 8.67
CA PRO A 214 1.84 -0.53 9.74
C PRO A 214 0.89 0.68 9.75
N LEU A 215 -0.07 0.75 8.84
CA LEU A 215 -1.06 1.80 8.69
C LEU A 215 -0.43 3.18 8.43
N VAL A 216 -0.16 3.46 7.16
CA VAL A 216 0.43 4.74 6.72
C VAL A 216 -0.61 5.85 6.79
N MET A 217 -0.41 6.80 7.70
CA MET A 217 -1.24 7.99 7.85
C MET A 217 -0.75 9.13 6.96
N PRO A 218 -1.67 10.04 6.53
CA PRO A 218 -1.28 11.22 5.77
C PRO A 218 -0.31 12.12 6.56
N ILE A 219 0.87 12.39 6.02
CA ILE A 219 1.88 13.22 6.70
C ILE A 219 1.43 14.67 6.89
N GLY A 220 0.51 15.14 6.05
CA GLY A 220 -0.10 16.46 6.22
C GLY A 220 -1.03 16.57 7.43
N ALA A 221 -1.59 15.44 7.91
CA ALA A 221 -2.42 15.38 9.10
C ALA A 221 -1.61 15.01 10.34
N MET A 222 -0.57 14.18 10.19
CA MET A 222 0.27 13.67 11.27
C MET A 222 1.74 13.84 10.89
N ALA A 223 2.41 14.86 11.40
CA ALA A 223 3.79 15.23 11.03
C ALA A 223 4.81 14.11 11.25
N THR A 224 4.56 13.21 12.21
CA THR A 224 5.42 12.07 12.56
C THR A 224 5.13 10.80 11.77
N ALA A 225 4.11 10.79 10.89
CA ALA A 225 3.62 9.59 10.22
C ALA A 225 4.71 8.77 9.51
N GLY A 226 5.62 9.42 8.79
CA GLY A 226 6.74 8.74 8.13
C GLY A 226 7.66 8.06 9.13
N HIS A 227 8.08 8.78 10.17
CA HIS A 227 8.98 8.26 11.21
C HIS A 227 8.36 7.07 11.97
N GLN A 228 7.08 7.17 12.30
CA GLN A 228 6.34 6.08 12.98
C GLN A 228 6.33 4.81 12.14
N VAL A 229 6.04 4.92 10.83
CA VAL A 229 6.03 3.78 9.92
C VAL A 229 7.41 3.13 9.83
N PHE A 230 8.48 3.92 9.64
CA PHE A 230 9.84 3.37 9.55
C PHE A 230 10.28 2.66 10.84
N THR A 231 9.91 3.22 12.00
CA THR A 231 10.19 2.60 13.31
C THR A 231 9.44 1.29 13.46
N LEU A 232 8.15 1.28 13.16
CA LEU A 232 7.32 0.08 13.28
C LEU A 232 7.74 -1.02 12.31
N VAL A 233 8.04 -0.68 11.04
CA VAL A 233 8.52 -1.66 10.04
C VAL A 233 9.80 -2.35 10.49
N ARG A 234 10.78 -1.61 11.05
CA ARG A 234 12.01 -2.23 11.59
C ARG A 234 11.70 -3.21 12.71
N ARG A 235 10.85 -2.84 13.66
CA ARG A 235 10.45 -3.72 14.76
C ARG A 235 9.71 -4.96 14.28
N LEU A 236 8.78 -4.82 13.35
CA LEU A 236 8.05 -5.95 12.76
C LEU A 236 9.00 -6.96 12.13
N ARG A 237 10.01 -6.46 11.39
CA ARG A 237 11.05 -7.29 10.78
C ARG A 237 11.94 -7.95 11.83
N GLU A 238 12.47 -7.18 12.79
CA GLU A 238 13.52 -7.63 13.72
C GLU A 238 12.97 -8.49 14.88
N GLU A 239 11.77 -8.15 15.39
CA GLU A 239 11.20 -8.78 16.57
C GLU A 239 10.18 -9.87 16.23
N LEU A 240 9.34 -9.69 15.19
CA LEU A 240 8.33 -10.68 14.78
C LEU A 240 8.74 -11.48 13.53
N GLY A 241 9.66 -10.97 12.70
CA GLY A 241 10.09 -11.63 11.48
C GLY A 241 8.97 -11.79 10.45
N VAL A 242 8.00 -10.87 10.43
CA VAL A 242 6.85 -10.89 9.51
C VAL A 242 7.06 -9.94 8.34
N ASN A 243 6.50 -10.28 7.18
CA ASN A 243 6.46 -9.39 6.02
C ASN A 243 5.54 -8.20 6.25
N THR A 244 5.74 -7.13 5.48
CA THR A 244 4.99 -5.89 5.62
C THR A 244 4.48 -5.38 4.27
N THR A 245 3.34 -4.71 4.31
CA THR A 245 2.75 -3.97 3.18
C THR A 245 2.19 -2.64 3.67
N CYS A 246 1.84 -1.74 2.77
CA CYS A 246 1.07 -0.54 3.14
C CYS A 246 0.39 0.08 1.92
N GLY A 247 -0.66 0.84 2.12
CA GLY A 247 -1.16 1.80 1.14
C GLY A 247 -0.20 2.97 0.99
N ALA A 248 0.84 2.84 0.16
CA ALA A 248 1.94 3.81 0.08
C ALA A 248 1.48 5.22 -0.32
N SER A 249 0.43 5.33 -1.13
CA SER A 249 -0.12 6.61 -1.57
C SER A 249 -0.80 7.42 -0.46
N ASN A 250 -1.10 6.80 0.69
CA ASN A 250 -1.73 7.46 1.84
C ASN A 250 -0.83 8.54 2.45
N ILE A 251 0.50 8.32 2.46
CA ILE A 251 1.46 9.27 3.05
C ILE A 251 1.32 10.69 2.51
N SER A 252 0.96 10.85 1.25
CA SER A 252 0.86 12.12 0.55
C SER A 252 -0.57 12.65 0.39
N PHE A 253 -1.56 11.98 1.01
CA PHE A 253 -2.96 12.34 0.82
C PHE A 253 -3.25 13.79 1.23
N GLY A 254 -4.01 14.51 0.38
CA GLY A 254 -4.36 15.92 0.60
C GLY A 254 -3.26 16.94 0.31
N LEU A 255 -2.05 16.52 -0.09
CA LEU A 255 -0.91 17.41 -0.33
C LEU A 255 -0.68 17.65 -1.83
N PRO A 256 -0.08 18.80 -2.20
CA PRO A 256 0.35 19.04 -3.57
C PRO A 256 1.58 18.18 -3.92
N ASN A 257 1.77 17.89 -5.22
CA ASN A 257 2.87 17.09 -5.74
C ASN A 257 3.07 15.76 -5.00
N ARG A 258 1.98 14.99 -4.90
CA ARG A 258 1.95 13.69 -4.21
C ARG A 258 3.07 12.75 -4.67
N HIS A 259 3.41 12.78 -5.96
CA HIS A 259 4.44 11.91 -6.52
C HIS A 259 5.83 12.18 -5.91
N GLY A 260 6.18 13.44 -5.64
CA GLY A 260 7.45 13.77 -4.99
C GLY A 260 7.56 13.17 -3.58
N ILE A 261 6.47 13.22 -2.81
CA ILE A 261 6.42 12.62 -1.46
C ILE A 261 6.46 11.08 -1.55
N ASN A 262 5.66 10.47 -2.43
CA ASN A 262 5.62 9.02 -2.60
C ASN A 262 6.98 8.47 -3.05
N ASN A 263 7.65 9.17 -3.98
CA ASN A 263 8.98 8.80 -4.48
C ASN A 263 10.08 8.88 -3.41
N ALA A 264 9.94 9.76 -2.40
CA ALA A 264 10.84 9.81 -1.27
C ALA A 264 10.48 8.76 -0.20
N PHE A 265 9.17 8.59 0.08
CA PHE A 265 8.69 7.67 1.11
C PHE A 265 9.04 6.21 0.81
N LEU A 266 8.81 5.76 -0.41
CA LEU A 266 8.97 4.35 -0.76
C LEU A 266 10.39 3.82 -0.53
N PRO A 267 11.48 4.47 -1.05
CA PRO A 267 12.84 4.03 -0.77
C PRO A 267 13.18 4.02 0.73
N MET A 268 12.67 5.00 1.48
CA MET A 268 12.89 5.07 2.92
C MET A 268 12.18 3.94 3.67
N ALA A 269 10.96 3.58 3.26
CA ALA A 269 10.22 2.46 3.81
C ALA A 269 10.90 1.11 3.48
N MET A 270 11.39 0.94 2.25
CA MET A 270 12.19 -0.22 1.84
C MET A 270 13.48 -0.32 2.67
N GLY A 271 14.19 0.78 2.87
CA GLY A 271 15.37 0.84 3.73
C GLY A 271 15.06 0.56 5.22
N ALA A 272 13.84 0.79 5.68
CA ALA A 272 13.39 0.37 7.00
C ALA A 272 13.05 -1.14 7.06
N GLY A 273 12.93 -1.83 5.91
CA GLY A 273 12.66 -3.26 5.82
C GLY A 273 11.26 -3.62 5.31
N MET A 274 10.52 -2.68 4.72
CA MET A 274 9.23 -2.96 4.07
C MET A 274 9.41 -3.87 2.87
N THR A 275 8.59 -4.91 2.75
CA THR A 275 8.73 -5.95 1.73
C THR A 275 7.75 -5.82 0.57
N SER A 276 6.65 -5.09 0.77
CA SER A 276 5.66 -4.83 -0.30
C SER A 276 4.91 -3.52 -0.07
N ALA A 277 4.21 -3.02 -1.07
CA ALA A 277 3.27 -1.91 -0.92
C ALA A 277 2.15 -1.96 -1.96
N ILE A 278 0.96 -1.53 -1.54
CA ILE A 278 -0.19 -1.25 -2.39
C ILE A 278 0.00 0.17 -2.93
N MET A 279 0.15 0.29 -4.26
CA MET A 279 0.57 1.53 -4.89
C MET A 279 0.21 1.57 -6.38
N ASN A 280 0.28 2.74 -6.99
CA ASN A 280 0.07 2.87 -8.42
C ASN A 280 1.38 2.68 -9.21
N PRO A 281 1.63 1.52 -9.81
CA PRO A 281 2.89 1.25 -10.52
C PRO A 281 3.04 2.09 -11.79
N ILE A 282 1.94 2.60 -12.37
CA ILE A 282 1.95 3.33 -13.63
C ILE A 282 2.56 4.73 -13.48
N THR A 283 2.34 5.36 -12.31
CA THR A 283 2.70 6.78 -12.10
C THR A 283 3.95 6.98 -11.25
N LEU A 284 4.52 5.94 -10.68
CA LEU A 284 5.74 6.05 -9.89
C LEU A 284 6.96 6.20 -10.78
N ALA A 285 7.74 7.24 -10.52
CA ALA A 285 9.02 7.45 -11.19
C ALA A 285 10.02 6.33 -10.86
N VAL A 286 9.85 5.69 -9.70
CA VAL A 286 10.64 4.56 -9.21
C VAL A 286 9.72 3.36 -9.09
N ASN A 287 9.76 2.48 -10.10
CA ASN A 287 9.12 1.17 -10.02
C ASN A 287 10.15 0.20 -9.40
N PRO A 288 9.89 -0.38 -8.20
CA PRO A 288 10.83 -1.28 -7.54
C PRO A 288 11.24 -2.49 -8.39
N THR A 289 10.34 -3.03 -9.21
CA THR A 289 10.68 -4.12 -10.14
C THR A 289 11.73 -3.66 -11.16
N LYS A 290 11.59 -2.44 -11.69
CA LYS A 290 12.58 -1.83 -12.60
C LYS A 290 13.89 -1.47 -11.91
N ILE A 291 13.88 -1.26 -10.60
CA ILE A 291 15.11 -1.05 -9.81
C ILE A 291 15.96 -2.32 -9.82
N ALA A 292 15.37 -3.48 -9.51
CA ALA A 292 16.09 -4.74 -9.53
C ALA A 292 16.64 -5.08 -10.93
N GLU A 293 15.83 -4.87 -11.98
CA GLU A 293 16.25 -5.01 -13.36
C GLU A 293 17.42 -4.07 -13.69
N LYS A 294 17.35 -2.82 -13.25
CA LYS A 294 18.40 -1.83 -13.51
C LYS A 294 19.69 -2.14 -12.74
N LYS A 295 19.60 -2.63 -11.50
CA LYS A 295 20.75 -3.10 -10.74
C LYS A 295 21.42 -4.28 -11.47
N ALA A 296 20.63 -5.27 -11.87
CA ALA A 296 21.14 -6.41 -12.64
C ALA A 296 21.81 -6.00 -13.98
N GLU A 297 21.22 -5.03 -14.68
CA GLU A 297 21.79 -4.46 -15.91
C GLU A 297 23.15 -3.80 -15.63
N LEU A 298 23.27 -2.99 -14.57
CA LEU A 298 24.50 -2.31 -14.21
C LEU A 298 25.61 -3.28 -13.73
N VAL A 299 25.21 -4.34 -13.02
CA VAL A 299 26.13 -5.44 -12.64
C VAL A 299 26.61 -6.18 -13.90
N ALA A 300 25.70 -6.53 -14.79
CA ALA A 300 26.04 -7.22 -16.05
C ALA A 300 26.93 -6.35 -16.96
N ALA A 301 26.77 -5.04 -16.91
CA ALA A 301 27.62 -4.08 -17.63
C ALA A 301 28.98 -3.82 -16.93
N GLY A 302 29.23 -4.41 -15.78
CA GLY A 302 30.48 -4.20 -15.00
C GLY A 302 30.63 -2.79 -14.45
N ILE A 303 29.52 -2.06 -14.29
CA ILE A 303 29.54 -0.67 -13.77
C ILE A 303 29.52 -0.69 -12.23
N ILE A 304 28.86 -1.67 -11.62
CA ILE A 304 28.85 -1.93 -10.18
C ILE A 304 29.09 -3.41 -9.92
N LEU A 305 29.69 -3.75 -8.78
CA LEU A 305 29.80 -5.14 -8.33
C LEU A 305 28.50 -5.57 -7.62
N PRO A 306 28.14 -6.88 -7.63
CA PRO A 306 26.90 -7.37 -7.03
C PRO A 306 26.68 -6.93 -5.58
N ASP A 307 27.77 -6.89 -4.78
CA ASP A 307 27.75 -6.57 -3.36
C ASP A 307 28.36 -5.21 -3.00
N GLU A 308 28.67 -4.38 -4.01
CA GLU A 308 29.32 -3.07 -3.81
C GLU A 308 28.38 -2.04 -3.20
N ILE A 309 27.10 -2.15 -3.55
CA ILE A 309 26.04 -1.25 -3.07
C ILE A 309 24.92 -2.13 -2.54
N ASP A 310 24.59 -1.99 -1.26
CA ASP A 310 23.41 -2.65 -0.71
C ASP A 310 22.13 -2.11 -1.38
N ASP A 311 21.07 -2.88 -1.31
CA ASP A 311 19.82 -2.56 -2.02
C ASP A 311 19.18 -1.27 -1.52
N GLU A 312 19.35 -0.93 -0.23
CA GLU A 312 18.87 0.32 0.37
C GLU A 312 19.58 1.54 -0.25
N THR A 313 20.92 1.49 -0.29
CA THR A 313 21.74 2.54 -0.90
C THR A 313 21.45 2.66 -2.40
N PHE A 314 21.31 1.54 -3.11
CA PHE A 314 21.02 1.52 -4.54
C PHE A 314 19.65 2.13 -4.86
N VAL A 315 18.61 1.78 -4.11
CA VAL A 315 17.26 2.35 -4.24
C VAL A 315 17.27 3.85 -3.93
N THR A 316 18.01 4.25 -2.90
CA THR A 316 18.17 5.66 -2.52
C THR A 316 18.85 6.44 -3.64
N LEU A 317 19.94 5.92 -4.20
CA LEU A 317 20.66 6.54 -5.30
C LEU A 317 19.82 6.62 -6.58
N LEU A 318 19.05 5.59 -6.91
CA LEU A 318 18.15 5.62 -8.05
C LEU A 318 16.97 6.58 -7.85
N GLY A 319 16.41 6.61 -6.64
CA GLY A 319 15.38 7.58 -6.28
C GLY A 319 15.87 9.03 -6.37
N MET A 320 17.15 9.25 -6.10
CA MET A 320 17.80 10.56 -6.16
C MET A 320 18.32 10.93 -7.56
N GLY A 321 18.59 9.97 -8.46
CA GLY A 321 19.42 10.24 -9.63
C GLY A 321 19.15 9.49 -10.92
N SER A 322 18.01 8.87 -11.14
CA SER A 322 17.77 8.09 -12.37
C SER A 322 17.61 8.90 -13.68
N THR A 323 17.67 10.20 -13.61
CA THR A 323 17.84 11.10 -14.76
C THR A 323 18.84 12.16 -14.38
N LYS A 324 19.64 12.64 -15.35
CA LYS A 324 20.53 13.80 -15.16
C LYS A 324 19.87 14.78 -14.19
N PRO A 325 20.53 15.21 -13.11
CA PRO A 325 19.92 16.06 -12.10
C PRO A 325 19.30 17.27 -12.80
N THR A 326 17.97 17.27 -12.87
CA THR A 326 17.25 18.44 -13.34
C THR A 326 17.33 19.43 -12.17
N PRO A 327 17.87 20.64 -12.35
CA PRO A 327 17.91 21.61 -11.28
C PRO A 327 16.54 21.72 -10.61
N GLY A 328 16.49 21.49 -9.30
CA GLY A 328 15.25 21.48 -8.52
C GLY A 328 14.74 20.11 -8.06
N LYS A 329 15.01 19.00 -8.76
CA LYS A 329 14.55 17.67 -8.31
C LYS A 329 15.30 17.15 -7.08
N GLU A 330 16.60 17.44 -6.97
CA GLU A 330 17.36 17.14 -5.75
C GLU A 330 16.80 17.89 -4.54
N MET A 331 16.46 19.16 -4.73
CA MET A 331 15.84 19.97 -3.68
C MET A 331 14.43 19.47 -3.34
N GLU A 332 13.69 18.98 -4.32
CA GLU A 332 12.39 18.35 -4.10
C GLU A 332 12.51 17.09 -3.22
N ALA A 333 13.46 16.20 -3.53
CA ALA A 333 13.73 15.00 -2.75
C ALA A 333 14.14 15.32 -1.31
N ILE A 334 15.04 16.30 -1.12
CA ILE A 334 15.49 16.75 0.20
C ILE A 334 14.31 17.33 1.00
N ARG A 335 13.44 18.12 0.39
CA ARG A 335 12.26 18.69 1.07
C ARG A 335 11.24 17.63 1.43
N ALA A 336 11.00 16.66 0.54
CA ALA A 336 10.14 15.53 0.83
C ALA A 336 10.69 14.68 1.99
N ALA A 337 11.99 14.37 1.98
CA ALA A 337 12.65 13.66 3.06
C ALA A 337 12.56 14.40 4.39
N ASN A 338 12.83 15.72 4.40
CA ASN A 338 12.69 16.55 5.61
C ASN A 338 11.27 16.52 6.17
N PHE A 339 10.25 16.54 5.30
CA PHE A 339 8.86 16.42 5.71
C PHE A 339 8.57 15.04 6.33
N LEU A 340 9.03 13.97 5.70
CA LEU A 340 8.85 12.59 6.18
C LEU A 340 9.57 12.32 7.52
N PHE A 341 10.65 13.05 7.84
CA PHE A 341 11.39 12.95 9.10
C PHE A 341 11.01 14.02 10.14
N ASP A 342 9.85 14.65 10.01
CA ASP A 342 9.38 15.71 10.93
C ASP A 342 10.36 16.90 11.08
N ARG A 343 11.14 17.18 10.05
CA ARG A 343 12.02 18.36 9.99
C ARG A 343 11.36 19.55 9.31
N ASP A 344 10.19 19.37 8.73
CA ASP A 344 9.29 20.38 8.14
C ASP A 344 7.89 20.19 8.71
N PRO A 345 7.65 20.58 9.99
CA PRO A 345 6.37 20.38 10.66
C PRO A 345 5.21 20.98 9.84
N HIS A 346 4.16 20.20 9.66
CA HIS A 346 2.99 20.55 8.84
C HIS A 346 3.29 20.76 7.34
N GLY A 347 4.49 20.40 6.85
CA GLY A 347 4.88 20.52 5.44
C GLY A 347 4.90 21.94 4.92
N THR A 348 5.21 22.91 5.78
CA THR A 348 5.17 24.34 5.42
C THR A 348 6.10 24.66 4.27
N GLU A 349 7.35 24.18 4.29
CA GLU A 349 8.33 24.40 3.24
C GLU A 349 8.01 23.58 1.99
N TRP A 350 7.50 22.34 2.16
CA TRP A 350 7.00 21.52 1.07
C TRP A 350 5.86 22.20 0.31
N ILE A 351 4.85 22.70 1.03
CA ILE A 351 3.71 23.40 0.45
C ILE A 351 4.13 24.67 -0.27
N LYS A 352 5.04 25.47 0.32
CA LYS A 352 5.57 26.69 -0.32
C LYS A 352 6.31 26.38 -1.60
N PHE A 353 7.15 25.35 -1.60
CA PHE A 353 7.94 24.92 -2.75
C PHE A 353 7.06 24.44 -3.91
N ASN A 354 5.95 23.73 -3.59
CA ASN A 354 5.04 23.16 -4.58
C ASN A 354 3.81 24.04 -4.89
N LYS A 355 3.68 25.24 -4.31
CA LYS A 355 2.67 26.20 -4.73
C LYS A 355 2.97 26.65 -6.15
N VAL A 356 2.19 26.14 -7.10
CA VAL A 356 2.18 26.66 -8.47
C VAL A 356 1.67 28.08 -8.41
N ALA A 357 2.45 29.04 -8.86
CA ALA A 357 1.96 30.41 -9.07
C ALA A 357 0.68 30.35 -9.92
N PRO A 358 -0.39 31.09 -9.58
CA PRO A 358 -1.60 31.12 -10.40
C PRO A 358 -1.18 31.44 -11.83
N LYS A 359 -1.64 30.66 -12.81
CA LYS A 359 -1.40 30.98 -14.21
C LYS A 359 -1.93 32.39 -14.44
N ALA A 360 -1.06 33.31 -14.86
CA ALA A 360 -1.47 34.65 -15.24
C ALA A 360 -2.57 34.54 -16.30
N GLY A 361 -3.81 34.89 -15.95
CA GLY A 361 -5.00 34.78 -16.83
C GLY A 361 -6.26 34.18 -16.21
N GLN A 362 -6.22 33.69 -14.96
CA GLN A 362 -7.43 33.26 -14.24
C GLN A 362 -7.77 34.18 -13.05
N GLU A 363 -7.55 35.48 -13.21
CA GLU A 363 -8.22 36.47 -12.36
C GLU A 363 -9.64 36.64 -12.86
N GLY A 364 -10.62 36.29 -12.02
CA GLY A 364 -11.97 36.76 -12.21
C GLY A 364 -13.06 35.72 -12.37
N ARG A 365 -13.25 34.82 -11.41
CA ARG A 365 -14.63 34.48 -10.99
C ARG A 365 -14.68 34.55 -9.46
N GLY A 366 -14.74 35.81 -9.01
CA GLY A 366 -15.00 36.18 -7.64
C GLY A 366 -16.35 35.60 -7.21
N ARG A 367 -16.38 35.00 -6.05
CA ARG A 367 -17.58 34.69 -5.29
C ARG A 367 -18.45 35.98 -5.22
N ALA A 368 -19.48 36.08 -6.05
CA ALA A 368 -20.55 37.06 -5.87
C ALA A 368 -21.20 36.79 -4.50
N GLY A 369 -21.04 37.73 -3.59
CA GLY A 369 -21.56 37.66 -2.25
C GLY A 369 -23.06 37.46 -2.22
N ARG A 370 -23.54 36.44 -1.54
CA ARG A 370 -24.94 36.38 -1.08
C ARG A 370 -25.09 37.40 0.05
N LYS A 371 -25.52 38.59 -0.31
CA LYS A 371 -26.09 39.56 0.63
C LYS A 371 -27.38 39.00 1.18
N GLY A 372 -27.39 38.74 2.48
CA GLY A 372 -28.61 38.44 3.21
C GLY A 372 -29.61 39.60 3.16
N GLY A 373 -30.75 39.35 2.63
CA GLY A 373 -31.92 40.21 2.76
C GLY A 373 -32.72 39.78 3.99
N ARG A 374 -32.56 40.49 5.10
CA ARG A 374 -33.60 40.54 6.15
C ARG A 374 -34.75 41.36 5.61
N ARG A 375 -35.96 40.81 5.55
CA ARG A 375 -37.21 41.53 5.61
C ARG A 375 -38.15 40.82 6.56
N ARG A 376 -38.51 41.55 7.57
CA ARG A 376 -39.69 41.72 8.43
C ARG A 376 -40.73 40.58 8.42
#